data_c8ceaaa869865b4cad40c122dee7a675
#
_entry.id   c8ceaaa869865b4cad40c122dee7a675
#
_cell.length_a   1.000
_cell.length_b   1.000
_cell.length_c   1.000
_cell.angle_alpha   90.00
_cell.angle_beta   90.00
_cell.angle_gamma   90.00
#
_symmetry.space_group_name_H-M   'P 1'
#
loop_
_entity.id
_entity.type
_entity.pdbx_description
1 polymer ?
#
loop_
_entity_poly.entity_id
_entity_poly.type
_entity_poly.pdbx_seq_one_letter_code
_entity_poly.pdbx_strand_id
1 'polypeptide(L)'
;MEKLSFLSQEHVRRIQKEHGTPVFVYDQNTLESQAQKALDFPNAFGLTARYAMKACPNVAVIRILSDQGLHIDASSGYEARRAIRAGVPPAHIQITAQQLPDDLSDLVDQGVLFNACSLHQLRIYGTLFPKGEVSVRVNPGLGSGHSKRTNVGGPSASFGIWHEHMDEVVRIAQEFNLRITGLHSHIGSGSDPEVS
;
A
#
# COMPACT_ATOMS: atom_id res chain seq x y z
N MET A 1 12.21 -24.25 -17.88
CA MET A 1 10.90 -24.25 -17.21
C MET A 1 11.17 -24.31 -15.70
N GLU A 2 10.92 -23.24 -14.95
CA GLU A 2 11.06 -23.29 -13.50
C GLU A 2 10.07 -24.32 -12.94
N LYS A 3 10.59 -25.24 -12.12
CA LYS A 3 9.74 -26.19 -11.42
C LYS A 3 8.97 -25.42 -10.33
N LEU A 4 7.66 -25.45 -10.38
CA LEU A 4 6.83 -24.96 -9.28
C LEU A 4 7.21 -25.76 -8.02
N SER A 5 7.85 -25.09 -7.06
CA SER A 5 8.47 -25.76 -5.89
C SER A 5 7.45 -26.36 -4.92
N PHE A 6 6.19 -25.93 -4.95
CA PHE A 6 5.12 -26.35 -4.04
C PHE A 6 4.08 -27.29 -4.66
N LEU A 7 4.10 -27.53 -5.98
CA LEU A 7 3.15 -28.40 -6.65
C LEU A 7 3.81 -29.68 -7.18
N SER A 8 3.34 -30.85 -6.73
CA SER A 8 3.64 -32.13 -7.36
C SER A 8 2.74 -32.36 -8.59
N GLN A 9 3.15 -33.28 -9.47
CA GLN A 9 2.32 -33.68 -10.62
C GLN A 9 0.93 -34.21 -10.18
N GLU A 10 0.88 -34.89 -9.07
CA GLU A 10 -0.37 -35.41 -8.48
C GLU A 10 -1.30 -34.25 -8.06
N HIS A 11 -0.74 -33.25 -7.38
CA HIS A 11 -1.48 -32.04 -7.00
C HIS A 11 -2.03 -31.32 -8.23
N VAL A 12 -1.22 -31.14 -9.28
CA VAL A 12 -1.67 -30.51 -10.52
C VAL A 12 -2.84 -31.27 -11.17
N ARG A 13 -2.75 -32.60 -11.25
CA ARG A 13 -3.83 -33.43 -11.82
C ARG A 13 -5.12 -33.36 -10.99
N ARG A 14 -5.00 -33.37 -9.66
CA ARG A 14 -6.14 -33.24 -8.76
C ARG A 14 -6.82 -31.89 -8.94
N ILE A 15 -6.05 -30.78 -8.90
CA ILE A 15 -6.55 -29.42 -9.07
C ILE A 15 -7.25 -29.28 -10.43
N GLN A 16 -6.62 -29.77 -11.52
CA GLN A 16 -7.23 -29.77 -12.84
C GLN A 16 -8.57 -30.52 -12.88
N LYS A 17 -8.65 -31.65 -12.22
CA LYS A 17 -9.88 -32.47 -12.18
C LYS A 17 -11.00 -31.79 -11.38
N GLU A 18 -10.64 -31.12 -10.26
CA GLU A 18 -11.61 -30.52 -9.33
C GLU A 18 -12.06 -29.14 -9.77
N HIS A 19 -11.15 -28.34 -10.35
CA HIS A 19 -11.36 -26.91 -10.63
C HIS A 19 -11.24 -26.53 -12.09
N GLY A 20 -10.74 -27.43 -12.95
CA GLY A 20 -10.51 -27.14 -14.37
C GLY A 20 -9.24 -26.31 -14.61
N THR A 21 -9.12 -25.78 -15.84
CA THR A 21 -8.03 -24.90 -16.28
C THR A 21 -8.60 -23.82 -17.20
N PRO A 22 -8.05 -22.57 -17.18
CA PRO A 22 -6.92 -22.12 -16.36
C PRO A 22 -7.34 -21.82 -14.91
N VAL A 23 -6.41 -22.00 -13.94
CA VAL A 23 -6.63 -21.72 -12.52
C VAL A 23 -5.37 -21.16 -11.89
N PHE A 24 -5.52 -20.16 -11.00
CA PHE A 24 -4.44 -19.64 -10.17
C PHE A 24 -4.37 -20.44 -8.88
N VAL A 25 -3.17 -20.89 -8.53
CA VAL A 25 -2.91 -21.65 -7.29
C VAL A 25 -1.95 -20.86 -6.41
N TYR A 26 -2.33 -20.65 -5.16
CA TYR A 26 -1.52 -19.97 -4.16
C TYR A 26 -1.12 -20.97 -3.08
N ASP A 27 0.15 -20.91 -2.65
CA ASP A 27 0.64 -21.72 -1.54
C ASP A 27 0.58 -20.93 -0.24
N GLN A 28 -0.30 -21.35 0.67
CA GLN A 28 -0.49 -20.67 1.94
C GLN A 28 0.79 -20.62 2.79
N ASN A 29 1.54 -21.74 2.86
CA ASN A 29 2.78 -21.78 3.64
C ASN A 29 3.81 -20.77 3.15
N THR A 30 3.89 -20.58 1.83
CA THR A 30 4.76 -19.57 1.24
C THR A 30 4.30 -18.16 1.60
N LEU A 31 2.98 -17.87 1.53
CA LEU A 31 2.42 -16.57 1.91
C LEU A 31 2.74 -16.24 3.37
N GLU A 32 2.48 -17.17 4.28
CA GLU A 32 2.74 -17.03 5.72
C GLU A 32 4.24 -16.83 6.00
N SER A 33 5.09 -17.64 5.37
CA SER A 33 6.55 -17.52 5.51
C SER A 33 7.09 -16.17 5.01
N GLN A 34 6.56 -15.64 3.91
CA GLN A 34 6.97 -14.32 3.40
C GLN A 34 6.43 -13.18 4.28
N ALA A 35 5.22 -13.32 4.82
CA ALA A 35 4.67 -12.35 5.78
C ALA A 35 5.56 -12.29 7.03
N GLN A 36 5.93 -13.44 7.59
CA GLN A 36 6.81 -13.50 8.76
C GLN A 36 8.18 -12.86 8.50
N LYS A 37 8.80 -13.11 7.33
CA LYS A 37 10.06 -12.45 6.97
C LYS A 37 9.96 -10.93 6.92
N ALA A 38 8.81 -10.39 6.48
CA ALA A 38 8.58 -8.95 6.46
C ALA A 38 8.41 -8.39 7.88
N LEU A 39 7.75 -9.15 8.78
CA LEU A 39 7.54 -8.76 10.18
C LEU A 39 8.83 -8.87 11.00
N ASP A 40 9.68 -9.84 10.69
CA ASP A 40 10.97 -10.06 11.35
C ASP A 40 12.06 -9.06 10.88
N PHE A 41 11.73 -8.13 9.98
CA PHE A 41 12.71 -7.16 9.49
C PHE A 41 13.27 -6.33 10.66
N PRO A 42 14.61 -6.24 10.80
CA PRO A 42 15.24 -5.51 11.90
C PRO A 42 14.75 -4.07 11.96
N ASN A 43 14.33 -3.66 13.14
CA ASN A 43 13.87 -2.30 13.39
C ASN A 43 14.22 -1.86 14.81
N ALA A 44 14.61 -0.58 14.97
CA ALA A 44 14.97 -0.01 16.27
C ALA A 44 13.81 0.83 16.89
N PHE A 45 12.82 1.19 16.07
CA PHE A 45 11.78 2.16 16.47
C PHE A 45 10.36 1.61 16.31
N GLY A 46 10.22 0.34 16.01
CA GLY A 46 8.97 -0.31 15.68
C GLY A 46 8.75 -0.42 14.16
N LEU A 47 8.00 -1.44 13.76
CA LEU A 47 7.68 -1.74 12.37
C LEU A 47 6.20 -2.03 12.22
N THR A 48 5.58 -1.38 11.24
CA THR A 48 4.28 -1.78 10.69
C THR A 48 4.47 -2.13 9.23
N ALA A 49 4.56 -3.42 8.92
CA ALA A 49 4.66 -3.87 7.55
C ALA A 49 3.27 -3.86 6.88
N ARG A 50 3.17 -3.28 5.67
CA ARG A 50 1.92 -3.21 4.91
C ARG A 50 2.04 -3.98 3.61
N TYR A 51 1.05 -4.81 3.34
CA TYR A 51 0.91 -5.50 2.06
C TYR A 51 0.25 -4.58 1.04
N ALA A 52 0.95 -4.31 -0.06
CA ALA A 52 0.39 -3.58 -1.20
C ALA A 52 -0.58 -4.49 -1.97
N MET A 53 -1.87 -4.36 -1.68
CA MET A 53 -2.88 -5.30 -2.18
C MET A 53 -3.12 -5.23 -3.69
N LYS A 54 -2.60 -4.21 -4.38
CA LYS A 54 -2.57 -4.17 -5.85
C LYS A 54 -1.84 -5.37 -6.48
N ALA A 55 -0.93 -6.02 -5.73
CA ALA A 55 -0.21 -7.21 -6.21
C ALA A 55 -1.15 -8.41 -6.35
N CYS A 56 -2.05 -8.64 -5.39
CA CYS A 56 -3.09 -9.66 -5.47
C CYS A 56 -4.26 -9.29 -4.54
N PRO A 57 -5.38 -8.76 -5.06
CA PRO A 57 -6.51 -8.33 -4.25
C PRO A 57 -7.49 -9.48 -3.92
N ASN A 58 -7.01 -10.72 -3.95
CA ASN A 58 -7.82 -11.89 -3.57
C ASN A 58 -8.10 -11.87 -2.07
N VAL A 59 -9.37 -12.02 -1.67
CA VAL A 59 -9.82 -11.95 -0.29
C VAL A 59 -9.14 -12.99 0.60
N ALA A 60 -8.94 -14.22 0.10
CA ALA A 60 -8.27 -15.26 0.89
C ALA A 60 -6.79 -14.91 1.14
N VAL A 61 -6.09 -14.38 0.13
CA VAL A 61 -4.71 -13.91 0.28
C VAL A 61 -4.62 -12.76 1.28
N ILE A 62 -5.53 -11.78 1.18
CA ILE A 62 -5.59 -10.63 2.11
C ILE A 62 -5.78 -11.13 3.55
N ARG A 63 -6.70 -12.08 3.78
CA ARG A 63 -6.95 -12.66 5.10
C ARG A 63 -5.71 -13.35 5.65
N ILE A 64 -5.11 -14.26 4.89
CA ILE A 64 -3.89 -14.97 5.32
C ILE A 64 -2.81 -13.97 5.77
N LEU A 65 -2.56 -12.94 4.97
CA LEU A 65 -1.51 -11.95 5.27
C LEU A 65 -1.88 -11.06 6.48
N SER A 66 -3.15 -10.66 6.59
CA SER A 66 -3.66 -9.88 7.73
C SER A 66 -3.64 -10.68 9.03
N ASP A 67 -4.00 -11.96 8.98
CA ASP A 67 -3.98 -12.87 10.14
C ASP A 67 -2.55 -13.10 10.65
N GLN A 68 -1.54 -12.98 9.79
CA GLN A 68 -0.14 -12.98 10.20
C GLN A 68 0.31 -11.65 10.84
N GLY A 69 -0.50 -10.59 10.78
CA GLY A 69 -0.18 -9.28 11.36
C GLY A 69 0.26 -8.21 10.35
N LEU A 70 0.23 -8.50 9.05
CA LEU A 70 0.46 -7.45 8.05
C LEU A 70 -0.74 -6.52 7.99
N HIS A 71 -0.48 -5.24 7.95
CA HIS A 71 -1.45 -4.22 7.57
C HIS A 71 -1.60 -4.16 6.04
N ILE A 72 -2.52 -3.32 5.53
CA ILE A 72 -2.82 -3.22 4.11
C ILE A 72 -2.50 -1.81 3.60
N ASP A 73 -1.85 -1.72 2.45
CA ASP A 73 -1.77 -0.51 1.64
C ASP A 73 -2.72 -0.66 0.44
N ALA A 74 -3.74 0.18 0.41
CA ALA A 74 -4.79 0.20 -0.61
C ALA A 74 -4.53 1.34 -1.61
N SER A 75 -4.59 1.05 -2.90
CA SER A 75 -4.38 2.04 -3.97
C SER A 75 -5.67 2.75 -4.41
N SER A 76 -6.80 2.46 -3.78
CA SER A 76 -8.10 3.07 -4.05
C SER A 76 -9.10 2.83 -2.92
N GLY A 77 -10.21 3.57 -2.91
CA GLY A 77 -11.34 3.29 -2.00
C GLY A 77 -11.95 1.91 -2.23
N TYR A 78 -11.97 1.42 -3.48
CA TYR A 78 -12.46 0.06 -3.79
C TYR A 78 -11.59 -1.02 -3.14
N GLU A 79 -10.28 -0.84 -3.14
CA GLU A 79 -9.36 -1.75 -2.46
C GLU A 79 -9.55 -1.68 -0.95
N ALA A 80 -9.67 -0.50 -0.37
CA ALA A 80 -9.92 -0.34 1.07
C ALA A 80 -11.21 -1.06 1.48
N ARG A 81 -12.31 -0.87 0.75
CA ARG A 81 -13.57 -1.59 1.00
C ARG A 81 -13.44 -3.10 0.86
N ARG A 82 -12.67 -3.56 -0.12
CA ARG A 82 -12.39 -5.00 -0.27
C ARG A 82 -11.62 -5.57 0.92
N ALA A 83 -10.63 -4.83 1.44
CA ALA A 83 -9.90 -5.23 2.64
C ALA A 83 -10.82 -5.28 3.87
N ILE A 84 -11.69 -4.28 4.07
CA ILE A 84 -12.71 -4.28 5.13
C ILE A 84 -13.63 -5.50 5.00
N ARG A 85 -14.14 -5.81 3.81
CA ARG A 85 -14.96 -7.00 3.55
C ARG A 85 -14.20 -8.31 3.75
N ALA A 86 -12.88 -8.30 3.58
CA ALA A 86 -12.03 -9.43 3.91
C ALA A 86 -11.86 -9.64 5.43
N GLY A 87 -12.31 -8.71 6.26
CA GLY A 87 -12.21 -8.77 7.72
C GLY A 87 -11.01 -8.01 8.29
N VAL A 88 -10.27 -7.26 7.47
CA VAL A 88 -9.17 -6.42 7.96
C VAL A 88 -9.73 -5.26 8.76
N PRO A 89 -9.24 -5.01 10.00
CA PRO A 89 -9.64 -3.84 10.77
C PRO A 89 -9.36 -2.54 10.00
N PRO A 90 -10.29 -1.57 9.91
CA PRO A 90 -10.08 -0.32 9.17
C PRO A 90 -8.80 0.42 9.58
N ALA A 91 -8.45 0.44 10.85
CA ALA A 91 -7.22 1.05 11.37
C ALA A 91 -5.92 0.39 10.86
N HIS A 92 -6.01 -0.81 10.30
CA HIS A 92 -4.89 -1.50 9.66
C HIS A 92 -4.81 -1.26 8.15
N ILE A 93 -5.69 -0.42 7.60
CA ILE A 93 -5.73 -0.10 6.17
C ILE A 93 -5.28 1.33 5.98
N GLN A 94 -4.34 1.55 5.08
CA GLN A 94 -3.91 2.87 4.64
C GLN A 94 -4.23 3.04 3.15
N ILE A 95 -4.83 4.17 2.80
CA ILE A 95 -5.05 4.52 1.39
C ILE A 95 -3.90 5.39 0.90
N THR A 96 -3.23 4.92 -0.16
CA THR A 96 -2.21 5.66 -0.91
C THR A 96 -2.62 5.68 -2.38
N ALA A 97 -3.39 6.68 -2.80
CA ALA A 97 -4.02 6.75 -4.12
C ALA A 97 -3.73 8.08 -4.82
N GLN A 98 -3.60 8.06 -6.15
CA GLN A 98 -3.54 9.31 -6.94
C GLN A 98 -4.88 10.03 -6.98
N GLN A 99 -5.95 9.27 -7.14
CA GLN A 99 -7.30 9.78 -7.17
C GLN A 99 -7.94 9.65 -5.78
N LEU A 100 -8.55 10.74 -5.31
CA LEU A 100 -9.31 10.69 -4.06
C LEU A 100 -10.50 9.74 -4.23
N PRO A 101 -10.75 8.87 -3.24
CA PRO A 101 -12.02 8.13 -3.19
C PRO A 101 -13.20 9.08 -3.02
N ASP A 102 -14.28 8.83 -3.75
CA ASP A 102 -15.52 9.63 -3.62
C ASP A 102 -16.13 9.53 -2.21
N ASP A 103 -15.88 8.42 -1.52
CA ASP A 103 -16.33 8.11 -0.16
C ASP A 103 -15.20 8.20 0.88
N LEU A 104 -14.22 9.09 0.67
CA LEU A 104 -13.10 9.26 1.59
C LEU A 104 -13.56 9.51 3.04
N SER A 105 -14.62 10.33 3.21
CA SER A 105 -15.16 10.63 4.55
C SER A 105 -15.61 9.36 5.26
N ASP A 106 -16.41 8.52 4.61
CA ASP A 106 -16.92 7.29 5.20
C ASP A 106 -15.81 6.31 5.56
N LEU A 107 -14.75 6.25 4.76
CA LEU A 107 -13.59 5.37 5.00
C LEU A 107 -12.76 5.86 6.20
N VAL A 108 -12.49 7.16 6.27
CA VAL A 108 -11.72 7.76 7.37
C VAL A 108 -12.52 7.70 8.68
N ASP A 109 -13.83 7.95 8.66
CA ASP A 109 -14.70 7.84 9.83
C ASP A 109 -14.76 6.41 10.38
N GLN A 110 -14.56 5.38 9.53
CA GLN A 110 -14.38 3.99 9.95
C GLN A 110 -13.01 3.71 10.55
N GLY A 111 -12.05 4.64 10.44
CA GLY A 111 -10.70 4.51 10.95
C GLY A 111 -9.64 4.16 9.90
N VAL A 112 -9.98 4.15 8.61
CA VAL A 112 -8.99 3.95 7.53
C VAL A 112 -8.03 5.13 7.49
N LEU A 113 -6.73 4.84 7.45
CA LEU A 113 -5.68 5.83 7.39
C LEU A 113 -5.54 6.41 5.97
N PHE A 114 -5.25 7.70 5.88
CA PHE A 114 -5.07 8.36 4.59
C PHE A 114 -3.65 8.91 4.44
N ASN A 115 -3.07 8.69 3.26
CA ASN A 115 -1.75 9.18 2.85
C ASN A 115 -1.92 10.11 1.65
N ALA A 116 -1.84 11.42 1.89
CA ALA A 116 -2.04 12.43 0.84
C ALA A 116 -0.87 12.41 -0.15
N CYS A 117 -1.18 12.25 -1.43
CA CYS A 117 -0.20 12.18 -2.52
C CYS A 117 -0.04 13.49 -3.30
N SER A 118 -0.76 14.54 -2.93
CA SER A 118 -0.65 15.88 -3.51
C SER A 118 -1.11 16.95 -2.52
N LEU A 119 -0.70 18.20 -2.77
CA LEU A 119 -1.20 19.35 -1.98
C LEU A 119 -2.71 19.51 -2.09
N HIS A 120 -3.28 19.22 -3.26
CA HIS A 120 -4.73 19.23 -3.48
C HIS A 120 -5.45 18.22 -2.57
N GLN A 121 -4.96 16.98 -2.50
CA GLN A 121 -5.51 15.96 -1.61
C GLN A 121 -5.40 16.37 -0.14
N LEU A 122 -4.27 16.96 0.25
CA LEU A 122 -4.05 17.42 1.61
C LEU A 122 -5.05 18.53 2.00
N ARG A 123 -5.34 19.48 1.09
CA ARG A 123 -6.35 20.51 1.31
C ARG A 123 -7.76 19.96 1.44
N ILE A 124 -8.14 19.03 0.55
CA ILE A 124 -9.46 18.38 0.63
C ILE A 124 -9.57 17.62 1.95
N TYR A 125 -8.55 16.86 2.32
CA TYR A 125 -8.53 16.16 3.61
C TYR A 125 -8.69 17.13 4.78
N GLY A 126 -7.93 18.24 4.79
CA GLY A 126 -8.03 19.26 5.84
C GLY A 126 -9.41 19.91 5.93
N THR A 127 -10.07 20.11 4.80
CA THR A 127 -11.46 20.63 4.76
C THR A 127 -12.45 19.63 5.35
N LEU A 128 -12.29 18.34 5.05
CA LEU A 128 -13.19 17.29 5.55
C LEU A 128 -12.91 16.94 7.03
N PHE A 129 -11.65 16.95 7.44
CA PHE A 129 -11.18 16.49 8.75
C PHE A 129 -10.28 17.54 9.42
N PRO A 130 -10.77 18.73 9.76
CA PRO A 130 -9.97 19.71 10.50
C PRO A 130 -9.52 19.11 11.83
N LYS A 131 -8.25 19.35 12.21
CA LYS A 131 -7.56 18.73 13.36
C LYS A 131 -7.28 17.21 13.19
N GLY A 132 -7.51 16.66 12.03
CA GLY A 132 -7.29 15.24 11.71
C GLY A 132 -5.81 14.87 11.62
N GLU A 133 -5.56 13.59 11.57
CA GLU A 133 -4.24 12.99 11.38
C GLU A 133 -4.09 12.48 9.96
N VAL A 134 -2.96 12.79 9.35
CA VAL A 134 -2.69 12.39 7.96
C VAL A 134 -1.20 12.15 7.74
N SER A 135 -0.85 11.17 6.89
CA SER A 135 0.49 11.07 6.34
C SER A 135 0.56 11.75 4.98
N VAL A 136 1.76 12.08 4.54
CA VAL A 136 1.99 12.68 3.23
C VAL A 136 3.04 11.91 2.46
N ARG A 137 2.77 11.69 1.17
CA ARG A 137 3.75 11.08 0.25
C ARG A 137 4.59 12.17 -0.37
N VAL A 138 5.89 12.09 -0.13
CA VAL A 138 6.90 13.00 -0.68
C VAL A 138 7.55 12.36 -1.91
N ASN A 139 7.66 13.13 -2.99
CA ASN A 139 8.52 12.79 -4.11
C ASN A 139 9.90 13.41 -3.83
N PRO A 140 10.94 12.60 -3.58
CA PRO A 140 12.26 13.10 -3.18
C PRO A 140 13.08 13.67 -4.33
N GLY A 141 12.55 13.67 -5.57
CA GLY A 141 13.29 14.09 -6.75
C GLY A 141 14.23 13.02 -7.31
N LEU A 142 14.36 11.91 -6.62
CA LEU A 142 15.16 10.74 -6.99
C LEU A 142 14.24 9.56 -7.28
N GLY A 143 14.60 8.74 -8.25
CA GLY A 143 13.87 7.55 -8.56
C GLY A 143 14.63 6.62 -9.49
N SER A 144 14.46 5.32 -9.28
CA SER A 144 14.99 4.29 -10.15
C SER A 144 13.91 3.27 -10.48
N GLY A 145 14.09 2.51 -11.55
CA GLY A 145 13.19 1.46 -11.96
C GLY A 145 13.68 0.77 -13.23
N HIS A 146 13.27 -0.48 -13.44
CA HIS A 146 13.64 -1.24 -14.65
C HIS A 146 13.17 -0.60 -15.96
N SER A 147 12.23 0.35 -15.89
CA SER A 147 11.74 1.13 -17.03
C SER A 147 11.34 2.52 -16.60
N LYS A 148 11.20 3.45 -17.56
CA LYS A 148 10.68 4.81 -17.29
C LYS A 148 9.29 4.79 -16.63
N ARG A 149 8.47 3.75 -16.85
CA ARG A 149 7.14 3.59 -16.25
C ARG A 149 7.15 3.13 -14.79
N THR A 150 8.23 2.47 -14.37
CA THR A 150 8.39 1.97 -12.99
C THR A 150 9.19 2.93 -12.12
N ASN A 151 9.71 4.02 -12.70
CA ASN A 151 10.30 5.13 -11.96
C ASN A 151 9.15 6.02 -11.43
N VAL A 152 8.80 5.86 -10.16
CA VAL A 152 7.70 6.58 -9.48
C VAL A 152 8.19 7.65 -8.51
N GLY A 153 9.49 7.91 -8.49
CA GLY A 153 10.17 9.06 -7.88
C GLY A 153 10.90 9.86 -8.96
N GLY A 154 11.22 11.12 -8.69
CA GLY A 154 11.93 11.96 -9.63
C GLY A 154 11.07 12.99 -10.37
N PRO A 155 11.66 13.85 -11.22
CA PRO A 155 11.00 15.05 -11.75
C PRO A 155 9.80 14.79 -12.65
N SER A 156 9.73 13.62 -13.26
CA SER A 156 8.62 13.22 -14.17
C SER A 156 7.55 12.37 -13.50
N ALA A 157 7.67 12.07 -12.22
CA ALA A 157 6.72 11.23 -11.52
C ALA A 157 5.47 12.03 -11.12
N SER A 158 4.29 11.45 -11.39
CA SER A 158 3.00 12.05 -11.04
C SER A 158 2.60 11.79 -9.58
N PHE A 159 3.40 11.03 -8.82
CA PHE A 159 3.09 10.63 -7.46
C PHE A 159 3.91 11.40 -6.43
N GLY A 160 3.22 11.83 -5.39
CA GLY A 160 3.83 12.47 -4.23
C GLY A 160 3.98 13.99 -4.41
N ILE A 161 4.06 14.65 -3.28
CA ILE A 161 4.32 16.09 -3.20
C ILE A 161 5.81 16.30 -3.44
N TRP A 162 6.15 17.16 -4.39
CA TRP A 162 7.55 17.50 -4.69
C TRP A 162 8.26 18.03 -3.44
N HIS A 163 9.46 17.56 -3.18
CA HIS A 163 10.18 17.84 -1.92
C HIS A 163 10.39 19.34 -1.64
N GLU A 164 10.48 20.19 -2.67
CA GLU A 164 10.60 21.64 -2.51
C GLU A 164 9.30 22.33 -2.05
N HIS A 165 8.17 21.61 -2.07
CA HIS A 165 6.86 22.11 -1.64
C HIS A 165 6.51 21.75 -0.18
N MET A 166 7.49 21.37 0.63
CA MET A 166 7.21 21.01 2.03
C MET A 166 6.73 22.20 2.88
N ASP A 167 7.14 23.43 2.55
CA ASP A 167 6.62 24.63 3.19
C ASP A 167 5.11 24.83 2.93
N GLU A 168 4.62 24.40 1.75
CA GLU A 168 3.18 24.37 1.45
C GLU A 168 2.44 23.33 2.32
N VAL A 169 3.05 22.15 2.51
CA VAL A 169 2.47 21.12 3.39
C VAL A 169 2.30 21.66 4.81
N VAL A 170 3.34 22.34 5.32
CA VAL A 170 3.29 22.95 6.66
C VAL A 170 2.19 24.03 6.73
N ARG A 171 2.09 24.90 5.72
CA ARG A 171 1.04 25.95 5.67
C ARG A 171 -0.37 25.34 5.67
N ILE A 172 -0.60 24.31 4.85
CA ILE A 172 -1.91 23.62 4.82
C ILE A 172 -2.17 22.94 6.17
N ALA A 173 -1.19 22.27 6.74
CA ALA A 173 -1.36 21.63 8.05
C ALA A 173 -1.72 22.64 9.14
N GLN A 174 -1.10 23.82 9.14
CA GLN A 174 -1.42 24.91 10.07
C GLN A 174 -2.82 25.48 9.81
N GLU A 175 -3.20 25.72 8.54
CA GLU A 175 -4.50 26.25 8.14
C GLU A 175 -5.67 25.41 8.69
N PHE A 176 -5.54 24.09 8.62
CA PHE A 176 -6.57 23.15 9.07
C PHE A 176 -6.28 22.50 10.44
N ASN A 177 -5.19 22.90 11.12
CA ASN A 177 -4.70 22.26 12.35
C ASN A 177 -4.47 20.75 12.22
N LEU A 178 -3.99 20.29 11.06
CA LEU A 178 -3.71 18.88 10.81
C LEU A 178 -2.46 18.44 11.58
N ARG A 179 -2.46 17.20 12.04
CA ARG A 179 -1.28 16.52 12.57
C ARG A 179 -0.70 15.61 11.50
N ILE A 180 0.47 15.97 10.97
CA ILE A 180 1.22 15.10 10.05
C ILE A 180 1.86 13.99 10.88
N THR A 181 1.39 12.75 10.69
CA THR A 181 1.82 11.59 11.48
C THR A 181 2.87 10.74 10.80
N GLY A 182 3.12 10.96 9.52
CA GLY A 182 4.11 10.20 8.78
C GLY A 182 4.50 10.82 7.45
N LEU A 183 5.72 10.52 7.04
CA LEU A 183 6.24 10.80 5.71
C LEU A 183 6.40 9.48 4.97
N HIS A 184 5.88 9.41 3.76
CA HIS A 184 6.01 8.27 2.87
C HIS A 184 6.83 8.64 1.64
N SER A 185 7.71 7.78 1.21
CA SER A 185 8.41 7.90 -0.06
C SER A 185 8.41 6.57 -0.79
N HIS A 186 8.36 6.62 -2.12
CA HIS A 186 8.49 5.46 -2.98
C HIS A 186 9.42 5.83 -4.14
N ILE A 187 10.59 5.23 -4.14
CA ILE A 187 11.67 5.55 -5.07
C ILE A 187 11.46 4.84 -6.42
N GLY A 188 10.90 3.64 -6.41
CA GLY A 188 10.65 2.87 -7.64
C GLY A 188 10.39 1.40 -7.37
N SER A 189 10.20 0.63 -8.45
CA SER A 189 10.05 -0.82 -8.44
C SER A 189 11.22 -1.47 -9.17
N GLY A 190 11.91 -2.43 -8.51
CA GLY A 190 13.16 -2.98 -9.00
C GLY A 190 14.28 -1.93 -9.02
N SER A 191 14.31 -1.12 -7.97
CA SER A 191 15.28 -0.03 -7.82
C SER A 191 16.71 -0.56 -7.67
N ASP A 192 17.65 0.20 -8.21
CA ASP A 192 19.06 -0.01 -7.97
C ASP A 192 19.39 0.51 -6.55
N PRO A 193 19.90 -0.32 -5.64
CA PRO A 193 20.22 0.11 -4.29
C PRO A 193 21.33 1.17 -4.22
N GLU A 194 22.14 1.33 -5.28
CA GLU A 194 23.18 2.36 -5.35
C GLU A 194 22.63 3.75 -5.75
N VAL A 195 21.37 3.82 -6.21
CA VAL A 195 20.70 5.08 -6.62
C VAL A 195 19.70 5.55 -5.55
N SER A 196 19.48 4.78 -4.50
CA SER A 196 18.47 5.05 -3.47
C SER A 196 19.07 5.58 -2.17
#